data_0ecd7baeaab74a35ec0c2597db8f5c59
#
_entry.id   0ecd7baeaab74a35ec0c2597db8f5c59
#
_cell.length_a   1.000
_cell.length_b   1.000
_cell.length_c   1.000
_cell.angle_alpha   90.00
_cell.angle_beta   90.00
_cell.angle_gamma   90.00
#
_symmetry.space_group_name_H-M   'P 1'
#
loop_
_entity.id
_entity.type
_entity.pdbx_description
1 polymer ?
#
loop_
_entity_poly.entity_id
_entity_poly.type
_entity_poly.pdbx_seq_one_letter_code
_entity_poly.pdbx_strand_id
1 'polypeptide(L)'
;VWGWVTYNRESALPVTGELTDVILPGVSKAELILASGERIILGTQTEIRDIEELGVKITNDTSGGELKYETGSTEDSTITAYNTLIVPKGGEYMVRLPDGSQVWLNSETTIRFPVRFAAGKREVQLCGEAFFKVCRDTTAPFQVSTENGEITVLGTSFNVSTYREDNYWQ
;
A
#
# COMPACT_ATOMS: atom_id res chain seq x y z
N VAL A 1 -51.87 61.05 -11.87
CA VAL A 1 -51.67 59.59 -12.03
C VAL A 1 -50.36 59.25 -11.47
N TRP A 2 -50.32 58.62 -10.27
CA TRP A 2 -49.09 58.21 -9.54
C TRP A 2 -48.89 56.74 -9.77
N GLY A 3 -47.75 56.37 -10.42
CA GLY A 3 -47.33 55.00 -10.57
C GLY A 3 -46.39 54.60 -9.42
N TRP A 4 -46.80 53.61 -8.67
CA TRP A 4 -45.93 52.95 -7.66
C TRP A 4 -45.00 51.93 -8.35
N VAL A 5 -43.67 52.15 -8.26
CA VAL A 5 -42.66 51.17 -8.63
C VAL A 5 -42.34 50.36 -7.39
N THR A 6 -42.78 49.11 -7.34
CA THR A 6 -42.37 48.20 -6.30
C THR A 6 -41.00 47.62 -6.66
N TYR A 7 -39.98 47.96 -5.86
CA TYR A 7 -38.64 47.39 -5.95
C TYR A 7 -38.65 46.05 -5.25
N ASN A 8 -38.58 44.96 -6.04
CA ASN A 8 -38.48 43.62 -5.50
C ASN A 8 -37.03 43.36 -5.13
N ARG A 9 -36.73 43.31 -3.84
CA ARG A 9 -35.43 43.00 -3.28
C ARG A 9 -35.32 41.50 -3.24
N GLU A 10 -34.68 40.90 -4.24
CA GLU A 10 -34.23 39.51 -4.16
C GLU A 10 -33.21 39.37 -3.05
N SER A 11 -33.61 38.70 -1.97
CA SER A 11 -32.73 38.30 -0.90
C SER A 11 -31.83 37.16 -1.39
N ALA A 12 -30.58 37.49 -1.70
CA ALA A 12 -29.56 36.50 -1.91
C ALA A 12 -29.34 35.73 -0.59
N LEU A 13 -29.61 34.45 -0.61
CA LEU A 13 -29.27 33.54 0.48
C LEU A 13 -27.75 33.41 0.52
N PRO A 14 -27.12 33.48 1.70
CA PRO A 14 -25.70 33.19 1.81
C PRO A 14 -25.48 31.68 1.59
N VAL A 15 -24.78 31.35 0.53
CA VAL A 15 -24.25 30.01 0.33
C VAL A 15 -23.07 29.85 1.30
N THR A 16 -23.38 29.42 2.51
CA THR A 16 -22.37 28.92 3.44
C THR A 16 -22.10 27.46 3.07
N GLY A 17 -21.29 27.24 2.05
CA GLY A 17 -20.72 25.93 1.77
C GLY A 17 -19.64 25.67 2.80
N GLU A 18 -19.97 25.03 3.91
CA GLU A 18 -18.98 24.27 4.67
C GLU A 18 -18.46 23.17 3.73
N LEU A 19 -17.23 23.34 3.27
CA LEU A 19 -16.46 22.25 2.70
C LEU A 19 -16.18 21.27 3.85
N THR A 20 -17.14 20.40 4.14
CA THR A 20 -16.84 19.19 4.87
C THR A 20 -15.92 18.39 3.97
N ASP A 21 -14.63 18.33 4.32
CA ASP A 21 -13.70 17.35 3.78
C ASP A 21 -14.29 15.98 4.09
N VAL A 22 -15.04 15.44 3.14
CA VAL A 22 -15.49 14.06 3.19
C VAL A 22 -14.24 13.23 2.99
N ILE A 23 -13.66 12.72 4.08
CA ILE A 23 -12.59 11.74 4.03
C ILE A 23 -13.19 10.47 3.42
N LEU A 24 -13.02 10.32 2.12
CA LEU A 24 -13.41 9.09 1.44
C LEU A 24 -12.44 7.98 1.86
N PRO A 25 -12.94 6.77 2.14
CA PRO A 25 -12.07 5.61 2.34
C PRO A 25 -11.09 5.47 1.19
N GLY A 26 -9.86 5.02 1.47
CA GLY A 26 -8.88 4.72 0.45
C GLY A 26 -9.45 3.76 -0.59
N VAL A 27 -9.11 3.97 -1.85
CA VAL A 27 -9.51 3.07 -2.93
C VAL A 27 -8.43 2.00 -3.07
N SER A 28 -8.84 0.72 -3.11
CA SER A 28 -7.91 -0.39 -3.37
C SER A 28 -7.33 -0.26 -4.77
N LYS A 29 -6.16 0.35 -4.87
CA LYS A 29 -5.39 0.50 -6.11
C LYS A 29 -3.90 0.53 -5.82
N ALA A 30 -3.14 -0.18 -6.64
CA ALA A 30 -1.69 -0.22 -6.56
C ALA A 30 -1.08 -0.56 -7.93
N GLU A 31 0.22 -0.38 -8.07
CA GLU A 31 1.02 -0.84 -9.20
C GLU A 31 2.05 -1.85 -8.71
N LEU A 32 2.04 -3.05 -9.27
CA LEU A 32 3.05 -4.08 -9.03
C LEU A 32 4.07 -4.06 -10.16
N ILE A 33 5.34 -3.92 -9.79
CA ILE A 33 6.47 -4.05 -10.71
C ILE A 33 7.17 -5.37 -10.38
N LEU A 34 7.13 -6.31 -11.30
CA LEU A 34 7.79 -7.60 -11.19
C LEU A 34 9.32 -7.48 -11.34
N ALA A 35 10.05 -8.48 -10.91
CA ALA A 35 11.50 -8.56 -11.10
C ALA A 35 11.89 -8.56 -12.58
N SER A 36 11.02 -9.04 -13.47
CA SER A 36 11.15 -8.94 -14.91
C SER A 36 11.09 -7.50 -15.46
N GLY A 37 10.60 -6.55 -14.67
CA GLY A 37 10.30 -5.18 -15.06
C GLY A 37 8.87 -5.00 -15.60
N GLU A 38 8.08 -6.05 -15.71
CA GLU A 38 6.66 -5.95 -16.10
C GLU A 38 5.89 -5.15 -15.03
N ARG A 39 5.00 -4.26 -15.50
CA ARG A 39 4.14 -3.43 -14.64
C ARG A 39 2.70 -3.87 -14.74
N ILE A 40 2.08 -4.07 -13.61
CA ILE A 40 0.70 -4.56 -13.50
C ILE A 40 -0.08 -3.60 -12.62
N ILE A 41 -1.13 -3.01 -13.18
CA ILE A 41 -2.04 -2.15 -12.40
C ILE A 41 -3.02 -3.04 -11.65
N LEU A 42 -3.02 -2.91 -10.34
CA LEU A 42 -3.91 -3.60 -9.42
C LEU A 42 -5.05 -2.65 -9.02
N GLY A 43 -6.29 -3.13 -9.03
CA GLY A 43 -7.45 -2.32 -8.66
C GLY A 43 -8.77 -3.04 -8.92
N THR A 44 -9.88 -2.35 -8.71
CA THR A 44 -11.24 -2.90 -8.67
C THR A 44 -11.75 -3.50 -9.98
N GLN A 45 -11.02 -3.36 -11.10
CA GLN A 45 -11.43 -3.87 -12.42
C GLN A 45 -10.40 -4.82 -13.04
N THR A 46 -9.32 -5.11 -12.34
CA THR A 46 -8.30 -6.02 -12.86
C THR A 46 -8.74 -7.44 -12.54
N GLU A 47 -8.99 -8.25 -13.57
CA GLU A 47 -9.27 -9.68 -13.37
C GLU A 47 -8.20 -10.33 -12.49
N ILE A 48 -8.62 -11.29 -11.66
CA ILE A 48 -7.70 -12.12 -10.86
C ILE A 48 -6.70 -12.74 -11.85
N ARG A 49 -5.49 -12.20 -11.89
CA ARG A 49 -4.40 -12.78 -12.68
C ARG A 49 -3.54 -13.61 -11.75
N ASP A 50 -3.52 -14.91 -12.02
CA ASP A 50 -2.50 -15.77 -11.48
C ASP A 50 -1.21 -15.51 -12.29
N ILE A 51 -0.21 -14.95 -11.63
CA ILE A 51 1.10 -14.69 -12.20
C ILE A 51 2.05 -15.73 -11.61
N GLU A 52 2.82 -16.39 -12.43
CA GLU A 52 3.88 -17.28 -11.96
C GLU A 52 5.23 -16.63 -12.23
N GLU A 53 5.97 -16.36 -11.17
CA GLU A 53 7.30 -15.78 -11.24
C GLU A 53 8.28 -16.60 -10.37
N LEU A 54 9.30 -17.16 -11.01
CA LEU A 54 10.35 -17.96 -10.34
C LEU A 54 9.80 -19.08 -9.42
N GLY A 55 8.73 -19.77 -9.85
CA GLY A 55 8.08 -20.82 -9.07
C GLY A 55 7.27 -20.31 -7.88
N VAL A 56 6.95 -19.03 -7.86
CA VAL A 56 6.04 -18.39 -6.90
C VAL A 56 4.76 -18.00 -7.62
N LYS A 57 3.63 -18.43 -7.10
CA LYS A 57 2.32 -18.01 -7.58
C LYS A 57 1.93 -16.71 -6.91
N ILE A 58 1.62 -15.70 -7.72
CA ILE A 58 1.16 -14.40 -7.27
C ILE A 58 -0.31 -14.26 -7.66
N THR A 59 -1.19 -14.10 -6.68
CA THR A 59 -2.63 -13.97 -6.88
C THR A 59 -3.07 -12.59 -6.43
N ASN A 60 -3.86 -11.92 -7.25
CA ASN A 60 -4.45 -10.62 -6.92
C ASN A 60 -5.95 -10.80 -6.65
N ASP A 61 -6.39 -10.61 -5.40
CA ASP A 61 -7.79 -10.54 -5.03
C ASP A 61 -8.28 -9.09 -5.08
N THR A 62 -9.00 -8.77 -6.15
CA THR A 62 -9.52 -7.41 -6.39
C THR A 62 -10.69 -7.06 -5.48
N SER A 63 -11.40 -8.06 -4.91
CA SER A 63 -12.55 -7.83 -4.02
C SER A 63 -12.11 -7.31 -2.66
N GLY A 64 -10.93 -7.75 -2.18
CA GLY A 64 -10.35 -7.36 -0.91
C GLY A 64 -9.16 -6.41 -1.02
N GLY A 65 -8.65 -6.15 -2.24
CA GLY A 65 -7.40 -5.38 -2.43
C GLY A 65 -6.20 -6.09 -1.82
N GLU A 66 -6.11 -7.43 -2.00
CA GLU A 66 -5.03 -8.26 -1.47
C GLU A 66 -4.18 -8.85 -2.59
N LEU A 67 -2.87 -8.65 -2.49
CA LEU A 67 -1.86 -9.33 -3.30
C LEU A 67 -1.22 -10.45 -2.47
N LYS A 68 -1.28 -11.69 -2.94
CA LYS A 68 -0.82 -12.85 -2.20
C LYS A 68 0.29 -13.57 -2.95
N TYR A 69 1.38 -13.87 -2.23
CA TYR A 69 2.51 -14.66 -2.70
C TYR A 69 2.44 -16.06 -2.10
N GLU A 70 2.39 -17.07 -2.95
CA GLU A 70 2.40 -18.49 -2.55
C GLU A 70 3.63 -19.16 -3.13
N THR A 71 4.56 -19.55 -2.26
CA THR A 71 5.77 -20.26 -2.68
C THR A 71 5.46 -21.73 -2.93
N GLY A 72 5.76 -22.20 -4.14
CA GLY A 72 5.78 -23.63 -4.45
C GLY A 72 6.97 -24.34 -3.79
N SER A 73 6.96 -25.68 -3.82
CA SER A 73 7.93 -26.56 -3.18
C SER A 73 9.33 -26.62 -3.83
N THR A 74 9.64 -25.78 -4.79
CA THR A 74 10.95 -25.75 -5.45
C THR A 74 11.96 -25.00 -4.58
N GLU A 75 12.78 -25.76 -3.87
CA GLU A 75 13.74 -25.27 -2.86
C GLU A 75 15.01 -24.63 -3.42
N ASP A 76 15.23 -24.57 -4.72
CA ASP A 76 16.54 -24.21 -5.27
C ASP A 76 16.48 -23.04 -6.22
N SER A 77 16.32 -21.84 -5.64
CA SER A 77 16.52 -20.61 -6.39
C SER A 77 17.54 -19.73 -5.66
N THR A 78 18.80 -19.79 -6.11
CA THR A 78 19.88 -18.87 -5.70
C THR A 78 19.65 -17.45 -6.24
N ILE A 79 18.60 -17.23 -7.01
CA ILE A 79 18.27 -15.94 -7.63
C ILE A 79 17.41 -15.13 -6.66
N THR A 80 17.97 -14.07 -6.10
CA THR A 80 17.22 -13.08 -5.35
C THR A 80 16.57 -12.08 -6.30
N ALA A 81 15.29 -12.28 -6.58
CA ALA A 81 14.48 -11.37 -7.39
C ALA A 81 13.58 -10.54 -6.47
N TYR A 82 13.38 -9.28 -6.80
CA TYR A 82 12.59 -8.35 -6.00
C TYR A 82 11.43 -7.78 -6.81
N ASN A 83 10.27 -7.76 -6.18
CA ASN A 83 9.11 -7.05 -6.66
C ASN A 83 8.92 -5.75 -5.89
N THR A 84 8.28 -4.77 -6.53
CA THR A 84 7.96 -3.49 -5.93
C THR A 84 6.47 -3.24 -6.05
N LEU A 85 5.81 -2.95 -4.92
CA LEU A 85 4.41 -2.56 -4.89
C LEU A 85 4.32 -1.08 -4.54
N ILE A 86 3.65 -0.32 -5.39
CA ILE A 86 3.49 1.14 -5.27
C ILE A 86 2.02 1.44 -5.06
N VAL A 87 1.70 2.10 -3.96
CA VAL A 87 0.36 2.61 -3.67
C VAL A 87 0.33 4.11 -3.96
N PRO A 88 -0.47 4.55 -4.94
CA PRO A 88 -0.56 5.96 -5.30
C PRO A 88 -1.34 6.77 -4.27
N LYS A 89 -1.35 8.08 -4.41
CA LYS A 89 -2.14 9.00 -3.59
C LYS A 89 -3.62 8.61 -3.55
N GLY A 90 -4.18 8.56 -2.34
CA GLY A 90 -5.56 8.15 -2.08
C GLY A 90 -5.82 6.66 -2.29
N GLY A 91 -4.76 5.85 -2.50
CA GLY A 91 -4.84 4.39 -2.54
C GLY A 91 -4.55 3.78 -1.19
N GLU A 92 -4.92 2.50 -1.06
CA GLU A 92 -4.50 1.59 0.00
C GLU A 92 -4.41 0.18 -0.60
N TYR A 93 -3.52 -0.64 -0.10
CA TYR A 93 -3.40 -2.01 -0.58
C TYR A 93 -2.80 -2.93 0.47
N MET A 94 -3.18 -4.21 0.43
CA MET A 94 -2.62 -5.22 1.31
C MET A 94 -1.78 -6.21 0.52
N VAL A 95 -0.61 -6.58 1.03
CA VAL A 95 0.20 -7.65 0.49
C VAL A 95 0.46 -8.71 1.55
N ARG A 96 0.26 -9.97 1.16
CA ARG A 96 0.68 -11.13 1.94
C ARG A 96 2.00 -11.64 1.36
N LEU A 97 3.06 -11.48 2.14
CA LEU A 97 4.42 -11.84 1.77
C LEU A 97 4.64 -13.37 1.71
N PRO A 98 5.75 -13.83 1.09
CA PRO A 98 6.04 -15.26 0.94
C PRO A 98 6.12 -16.07 2.25
N ASP A 99 6.43 -15.43 3.38
CA ASP A 99 6.44 -16.03 4.72
C ASP A 99 5.07 -16.02 5.43
N GLY A 100 4.03 -15.51 4.74
CA GLY A 100 2.69 -15.36 5.29
C GLY A 100 2.48 -14.07 6.09
N SER A 101 3.52 -13.25 6.29
CA SER A 101 3.38 -11.93 6.91
C SER A 101 2.47 -11.03 6.08
N GLN A 102 1.68 -10.21 6.74
CA GLN A 102 0.73 -9.31 6.11
C GLN A 102 1.18 -7.86 6.27
N VAL A 103 1.09 -7.08 5.20
CA VAL A 103 1.47 -5.67 5.18
C VAL A 103 0.35 -4.85 4.57
N TRP A 104 -0.21 -3.91 5.33
CA TRP A 104 -1.19 -2.93 4.87
C TRP A 104 -0.47 -1.64 4.55
N LEU A 105 -0.46 -1.29 3.28
CA LEU A 105 0.20 -0.11 2.74
C LEU A 105 -0.77 1.05 2.65
N ASN A 106 -0.40 2.19 3.19
CA ASN A 106 -1.16 3.41 3.12
C ASN A 106 -0.87 4.18 1.81
N SER A 107 -1.56 5.30 1.60
CA SER A 107 -1.37 6.20 0.45
C SER A 107 0.10 6.61 0.27
N GLU A 108 0.54 6.81 -0.96
CA GLU A 108 1.90 7.27 -1.31
C GLU A 108 3.03 6.41 -0.72
N THR A 109 2.79 5.09 -0.65
CA THR A 109 3.71 4.13 -0.05
C THR A 109 4.27 3.19 -1.11
N THR A 110 5.56 2.90 -0.98
CA THR A 110 6.26 1.91 -1.80
C THR A 110 6.91 0.88 -0.91
N ILE A 111 6.68 -0.40 -1.19
CA ILE A 111 7.39 -1.51 -0.57
C ILE A 111 8.11 -2.33 -1.62
N ARG A 112 9.38 -2.65 -1.36
CA ARG A 112 10.18 -3.55 -2.18
C ARG A 112 10.55 -4.78 -1.36
N PHE A 113 10.25 -5.96 -1.88
CA PHE A 113 10.42 -7.22 -1.17
C PHE A 113 10.84 -8.32 -2.15
N PRO A 114 11.56 -9.35 -1.68
CA PRO A 114 11.97 -10.46 -2.54
C PRO A 114 10.76 -11.34 -2.88
N VAL A 115 10.76 -11.90 -4.07
CA VAL A 115 9.76 -12.90 -4.51
C VAL A 115 9.78 -14.11 -3.58
N ARG A 116 10.95 -14.42 -3.01
CA ARG A 116 11.15 -15.44 -1.98
C ARG A 116 12.20 -14.97 -0.98
N PHE A 117 11.95 -15.13 0.30
CA PHE A 117 12.94 -14.81 1.32
C PHE A 117 14.11 -15.81 1.31
N ALA A 118 15.32 -15.30 1.50
CA ALA A 118 16.51 -16.13 1.70
C ALA A 118 16.45 -16.83 3.07
N ALA A 119 17.14 -17.97 3.18
CA ALA A 119 17.23 -18.67 4.45
C ALA A 119 17.85 -17.76 5.54
N GLY A 120 17.19 -17.71 6.69
CA GLY A 120 17.67 -16.97 7.85
C GLY A 120 17.50 -15.44 7.78
N LYS A 121 16.94 -14.88 6.70
CA LYS A 121 16.75 -13.43 6.57
C LYS A 121 15.46 -13.10 5.84
N ARG A 122 14.61 -12.25 6.46
CA ARG A 122 13.38 -11.72 5.87
C ARG A 122 13.48 -10.20 5.83
N GLU A 123 13.89 -9.65 4.71
CA GLU A 123 14.14 -8.22 4.56
C GLU A 123 13.21 -7.61 3.52
N VAL A 124 12.63 -6.45 3.87
CA VAL A 124 11.86 -5.59 2.97
C VAL A 124 12.33 -4.14 3.09
N GLN A 125 12.12 -3.36 2.04
CA GLN A 125 12.41 -1.93 2.04
C GLN A 125 11.10 -1.16 1.95
N LEU A 126 10.92 -0.13 2.79
CA LEU A 126 9.71 0.68 2.87
C LEU A 126 10.04 2.17 2.69
N CYS A 127 9.22 2.83 1.88
CA CYS A 127 9.12 4.28 1.79
C CYS A 127 7.64 4.65 1.89
N GLY A 128 7.26 5.48 2.86
CA GLY A 128 5.87 5.82 3.16
C GLY A 128 5.39 5.23 4.49
N GLU A 129 4.15 4.76 4.55
CA GLU A 129 3.55 4.24 5.79
C GLU A 129 2.90 2.88 5.57
N ALA A 130 3.21 1.94 6.47
CA ALA A 130 2.62 0.62 6.44
C ALA A 130 2.46 0.02 7.85
N PHE A 131 1.37 -0.73 8.03
CA PHE A 131 1.16 -1.59 9.17
C PHE A 131 1.58 -3.02 8.83
N PHE A 132 2.44 -3.59 9.67
CA PHE A 132 2.97 -4.93 9.53
C PHE A 132 2.36 -5.86 10.57
N LYS A 133 1.95 -7.06 10.13
CA LYS A 133 1.63 -8.19 11.00
C LYS A 133 2.56 -9.34 10.62
N VAL A 134 3.69 -9.42 11.31
CA VAL A 134 4.78 -10.34 10.97
C VAL A 134 4.57 -11.71 11.59
N CYS A 135 4.67 -12.77 10.78
CA CYS A 135 4.67 -14.15 11.25
C CYS A 135 5.88 -14.39 12.15
N ARG A 136 5.61 -15.04 13.30
CA ARG A 136 6.66 -15.32 14.28
C ARG A 136 7.63 -16.37 13.74
N ASP A 137 8.89 -15.99 13.66
CA ASP A 137 10.01 -16.87 13.38
C ASP A 137 11.27 -16.35 14.09
N THR A 138 11.77 -17.10 15.05
CA THR A 138 12.96 -16.75 15.85
C THR A 138 14.27 -17.11 15.16
N THR A 139 14.22 -17.92 14.10
CA THR A 139 15.39 -18.37 13.34
C THR A 139 15.70 -17.46 12.16
N ALA A 140 14.70 -16.71 11.67
CA ALA A 140 14.82 -15.76 10.58
C ALA A 140 14.16 -14.41 10.98
N PRO A 141 14.90 -13.47 11.58
CA PRO A 141 14.40 -12.14 11.90
C PRO A 141 13.82 -11.43 10.68
N PHE A 142 12.76 -10.65 10.91
CA PHE A 142 12.14 -9.81 9.88
C PHE A 142 12.69 -8.39 10.01
N GLN A 143 13.24 -7.86 8.92
CA GLN A 143 13.86 -6.55 8.87
C GLN A 143 13.12 -5.64 7.92
N VAL A 144 12.76 -4.44 8.39
CA VAL A 144 12.24 -3.36 7.57
C VAL A 144 13.30 -2.28 7.46
N SER A 145 13.84 -2.09 6.27
CA SER A 145 14.80 -1.03 5.96
C SER A 145 14.05 0.19 5.41
N THR A 146 14.36 1.37 5.95
CA THR A 146 13.81 2.65 5.53
C THR A 146 14.93 3.66 5.31
N GLU A 147 14.65 4.82 4.75
CA GLU A 147 15.63 5.91 4.65
C GLU A 147 16.11 6.44 6.04
N ASN A 148 15.30 6.23 7.08
CA ASN A 148 15.57 6.72 8.43
C ASN A 148 16.23 5.68 9.34
N GLY A 149 16.41 4.44 8.88
CA GLY A 149 17.00 3.35 9.65
C GLY A 149 16.31 2.01 9.42
N GLU A 150 16.64 1.06 10.29
CA GLU A 150 16.20 -0.34 10.20
C GLU A 150 15.45 -0.75 11.46
N ILE A 151 14.39 -1.53 11.27
CA ILE A 151 13.58 -2.13 12.33
C ILE A 151 13.68 -3.64 12.20
N THR A 152 14.06 -4.32 13.26
CA THR A 152 14.17 -5.80 13.28
C THR A 152 13.25 -6.38 14.33
N VAL A 153 12.42 -7.35 13.93
CA VAL A 153 11.46 -8.05 14.79
C VAL A 153 11.51 -9.56 14.57
N LEU A 154 11.05 -10.33 15.56
CA LEU A 154 10.95 -11.80 15.46
C LEU A 154 9.54 -12.29 15.12
N GLY A 155 8.56 -11.40 15.21
CA GLY A 155 7.15 -11.70 14.95
C GLY A 155 6.27 -10.87 15.87
N THR A 156 5.76 -9.76 15.36
CA THR A 156 4.91 -8.81 16.06
C THR A 156 4.09 -7.99 15.07
N SER A 157 3.18 -7.19 15.58
CA SER A 157 2.45 -6.20 14.79
C SER A 157 2.92 -4.79 15.16
N PHE A 158 3.20 -3.96 14.15
CA PHE A 158 3.70 -2.60 14.35
C PHE A 158 3.41 -1.74 13.12
N ASN A 159 3.40 -0.42 13.32
CA ASN A 159 3.29 0.56 12.25
C ASN A 159 4.66 1.21 12.00
N VAL A 160 4.97 1.47 10.73
CA VAL A 160 6.15 2.22 10.31
C VAL A 160 5.68 3.37 9.44
N SER A 161 6.10 4.60 9.77
CA SER A 161 5.87 5.77 8.95
C SER A 161 7.20 6.46 8.69
N THR A 162 7.49 6.72 7.42
CA THR A 162 8.68 7.44 6.96
C THR A 162 8.32 8.81 6.39
N TYR A 163 7.05 9.22 6.48
CA TYR A 163 6.66 10.56 6.06
C TYR A 163 7.44 11.58 6.89
N ARG A 164 7.99 12.58 6.23
CA ARG A 164 8.55 13.72 6.94
C ARG A 164 7.39 14.45 7.61
N GLU A 165 7.45 14.58 8.94
CA GLU A 165 6.64 15.56 9.62
C GLU A 165 7.11 16.92 9.10
N ASP A 166 6.31 17.58 8.27
CA ASP A 166 6.50 18.99 7.97
C ASP A 166 6.30 19.73 9.28
N ASN A 167 7.42 20.04 9.95
CA ASN A 167 7.44 20.89 11.14
C ASN A 167 7.01 22.28 10.74
N TYR A 168 5.72 22.52 10.71
CA TYR A 168 5.17 23.89 10.70
C TYR A 168 5.37 24.50 12.08
N TRP A 169 6.58 24.99 12.32
CA TRP A 169 6.80 25.96 13.39
C TRP A 169 6.37 27.31 12.84
N GLN A 170 5.22 27.78 13.26
CA GLN A 170 4.85 29.18 13.21
C GLN A 170 5.18 29.84 14.55
#